data_dbd3e497d4b371bef14f71e1984ebebb
#
_entry.id   dbd3e497d4b371bef14f71e1984ebebb
#
_cell.length_a   1.000
_cell.length_b   1.000
_cell.length_c   1.000
_cell.angle_alpha   90.00
_cell.angle_beta   90.00
_cell.angle_gamma   90.00
#
_symmetry.space_group_name_H-M   'P 1'
#
loop_
_entity.id
_entity.type
_entity.pdbx_description
1 polymer ?
#
loop_
_entity_poly.entity_id
_entity_poly.type
_entity_poly.pdbx_seq_one_letter_code
_entity_poly.pdbx_strand_id
1 'polypeptide(L)'
;ARRSVRDFDTSRPVDRGLLVEAVRIAGRTPSVCNRRSYRAHLIDESSTIERALELQNGNAGFRDRVPALFIITERRSAFVGAGERNQLWVDGGLFAMTLVWVLHGLGLDSCFLNWSQRNSVSDELRRRMGISANEDIIVMIAVGHAVPGYRVARSLPRPLEDILQVHD
;
A
#
# COMPACT_ATOMS: atom_id res chain seq x y z
N ALA A 1 -18.55 -1.36 -3.57
CA ALA A 1 -17.42 -2.31 -3.65
C ALA A 1 -16.10 -1.53 -3.78
N ARG A 2 -15.03 -1.97 -3.09
CA ARG A 2 -13.71 -1.36 -3.16
C ARG A 2 -13.20 -1.26 -4.63
N ARG A 3 -12.67 -0.12 -5.00
CA ARG A 3 -12.05 0.15 -6.31
C ARG A 3 -10.71 0.87 -6.11
N SER A 4 -9.86 0.88 -7.14
CA SER A 4 -8.65 1.71 -7.17
C SER A 4 -9.04 3.12 -7.60
N VAL A 5 -9.09 4.03 -6.64
CA VAL A 5 -9.43 5.44 -6.85
C VAL A 5 -8.15 6.23 -7.10
N ARG A 6 -8.13 7.05 -8.15
CA ARG A 6 -7.02 7.91 -8.56
C ARG A 6 -7.41 9.37 -8.68
N ASP A 7 -8.67 9.68 -8.40
CA ASP A 7 -9.23 11.02 -8.45
C ASP A 7 -9.71 11.40 -7.05
N PHE A 8 -8.81 12.02 -6.29
CA PHE A 8 -9.06 12.38 -4.90
C PHE A 8 -9.55 13.81 -4.77
N ASP A 9 -10.49 14.01 -3.87
CA ASP A 9 -11.03 15.32 -3.48
C ASP A 9 -10.04 16.01 -2.52
N THR A 10 -9.26 16.94 -3.05
CA THR A 10 -8.27 17.70 -2.27
C THR A 10 -8.90 18.73 -1.33
N SER A 11 -10.19 19.06 -1.51
CA SER A 11 -10.92 19.93 -0.60
C SER A 11 -11.37 19.24 0.68
N ARG A 12 -11.34 17.90 0.69
CA ARG A 12 -11.76 17.07 1.82
C ARG A 12 -10.54 16.45 2.51
N PRO A 13 -10.10 16.99 3.65
CA PRO A 13 -8.95 16.46 4.38
C PRO A 13 -9.22 15.04 4.87
N VAL A 14 -8.16 14.23 4.92
CA VAL A 14 -8.20 12.89 5.51
C VAL A 14 -7.86 13.00 6.99
N ASP A 15 -8.72 12.49 7.85
CA ASP A 15 -8.46 12.45 9.29
C ASP A 15 -7.31 11.47 9.58
N ARG A 16 -6.22 11.98 10.14
CA ARG A 16 -5.08 11.16 10.58
C ARG A 16 -5.48 10.09 11.59
N GLY A 17 -6.47 10.36 12.45
CA GLY A 17 -7.00 9.39 13.40
C GLY A 17 -7.57 8.16 12.72
N LEU A 18 -8.31 8.32 11.62
CA LEU A 18 -8.81 7.20 10.81
C LEU A 18 -7.68 6.40 10.15
N LEU A 19 -6.61 7.07 9.69
CA LEU A 19 -5.45 6.40 9.10
C LEU A 19 -4.71 5.56 10.13
N VAL A 20 -4.51 6.09 11.34
CA VAL A 20 -3.89 5.37 12.46
C VAL A 20 -4.77 4.19 12.89
N GLU A 21 -6.08 4.39 13.00
CA GLU A 21 -7.03 3.32 13.34
C GLU A 21 -7.02 2.21 12.29
N ALA A 22 -6.94 2.56 11.00
CA ALA A 22 -6.82 1.58 9.92
C ALA A 22 -5.59 0.69 10.10
N VAL A 23 -4.44 1.27 10.43
CA VAL A 23 -3.20 0.51 10.69
C VAL A 23 -3.36 -0.36 11.94
N ARG A 24 -3.98 0.16 13.01
CA ARG A 24 -4.23 -0.60 14.26
C ARG A 24 -5.07 -1.86 13.99
N ILE A 25 -6.12 -1.75 13.19
CA ILE A 25 -6.97 -2.88 12.81
C ILE A 25 -6.21 -3.85 11.90
N ALA A 26 -5.54 -3.32 10.85
CA ALA A 26 -4.76 -4.10 9.91
C ALA A 26 -3.57 -4.82 10.57
N GLY A 27 -3.07 -4.31 11.69
CA GLY A 27 -2.02 -4.94 12.48
C GLY A 27 -2.37 -6.34 13.05
N ARG A 28 -3.63 -6.79 12.87
CA ARG A 28 -4.08 -8.15 13.17
C ARG A 28 -3.90 -9.12 12.03
N THR A 29 -3.38 -8.66 10.88
CA THR A 29 -3.08 -9.52 9.73
C THR A 29 -2.18 -10.67 10.16
N PRO A 30 -2.50 -11.92 9.78
CA PRO A 30 -1.61 -13.05 10.03
C PRO A 30 -0.30 -12.89 9.27
N SER A 31 0.76 -13.46 9.83
CA SER A 31 2.08 -13.51 9.21
C SER A 31 2.76 -14.84 9.51
N VAL A 32 3.79 -15.20 8.76
CA VAL A 32 4.54 -16.42 9.04
C VAL A 32 5.05 -16.42 10.48
N CYS A 33 4.85 -17.51 11.20
CA CYS A 33 5.22 -17.65 12.61
C CYS A 33 4.78 -16.48 13.52
N ASN A 34 3.74 -15.75 13.11
CA ASN A 34 3.25 -14.56 13.80
C ASN A 34 4.32 -13.46 14.03
N ARG A 35 5.30 -13.34 13.13
CA ARG A 35 6.44 -12.40 13.27
C ARG A 35 6.03 -10.94 13.11
N ARG A 36 5.00 -10.65 12.30
CA ARG A 36 4.43 -9.30 12.08
C ARG A 36 5.49 -8.25 11.82
N SER A 37 6.40 -8.55 10.89
CA SER A 37 7.55 -7.69 10.58
C SER A 37 7.23 -6.54 9.64
N TYR A 38 6.01 -6.50 9.10
CA TYR A 38 5.51 -5.41 8.25
C TYR A 38 5.44 -4.09 9.02
N ARG A 39 5.64 -3.00 8.27
CA ARG A 39 5.48 -1.62 8.74
C ARG A 39 4.67 -0.81 7.74
N ALA A 40 3.93 0.15 8.25
CA ALA A 40 3.26 1.18 7.48
C ALA A 40 3.86 2.54 7.82
N HIS A 41 4.55 3.16 6.86
CA HIS A 41 5.04 4.53 6.97
C HIS A 41 3.96 5.45 6.42
N LEU A 42 3.31 6.21 7.29
CA LEU A 42 2.28 7.18 6.92
C LEU A 42 2.92 8.54 6.60
N ILE A 43 2.54 9.11 5.49
CA ILE A 43 2.92 10.45 5.04
C ILE A 43 1.62 11.19 4.69
N ASP A 44 1.39 12.34 5.32
CA ASP A 44 0.22 13.21 5.09
C ASP A 44 0.61 14.69 4.92
N GLU A 45 1.90 14.95 4.71
CA GLU A 45 2.43 16.26 4.36
C GLU A 45 2.72 16.27 2.84
N SER A 46 2.10 17.23 2.12
CA SER A 46 2.07 17.26 0.65
C SER A 46 3.45 17.25 0.00
N SER A 47 4.39 18.03 0.49
CA SER A 47 5.74 18.10 -0.09
C SER A 47 6.50 16.79 0.09
N THR A 48 6.26 16.09 1.18
CA THR A 48 6.87 14.79 1.46
C THR A 48 6.23 13.68 0.61
N ILE A 49 4.90 13.74 0.40
CA ILE A 49 4.20 12.85 -0.53
C ILE A 49 4.76 13.03 -1.94
N GLU A 50 4.89 14.27 -2.41
CA GLU A 50 5.44 14.57 -3.74
C GLU A 50 6.83 13.98 -3.91
N ARG A 51 7.74 14.21 -2.94
CA ARG A 51 9.11 13.67 -2.95
C ARG A 51 9.17 12.14 -2.96
N ALA A 52 8.21 11.46 -2.35
CA ALA A 52 8.10 10.00 -2.40
C ALA A 52 7.58 9.54 -3.76
N LEU A 53 6.53 10.19 -4.27
CA LEU A 53 5.86 9.82 -5.52
C LEU A 53 6.68 10.15 -6.78
N GLU A 54 7.65 11.08 -6.71
CA GLU A 54 8.64 11.29 -7.78
C GLU A 54 9.43 10.02 -8.13
N LEU A 55 9.67 9.16 -7.15
CA LEU A 55 10.42 7.92 -7.33
C LEU A 55 9.54 6.73 -7.73
N GLN A 56 8.21 6.87 -7.68
CA GLN A 56 7.28 5.81 -8.02
C GLN A 56 6.81 5.95 -9.48
N ASN A 57 6.81 4.85 -10.22
CA ASN A 57 6.30 4.80 -11.58
C ASN A 57 4.77 4.60 -11.60
N GLY A 58 4.07 5.23 -12.56
CA GLY A 58 2.65 4.99 -12.79
C GLY A 58 1.68 5.86 -11.97
N ASN A 59 2.16 6.94 -11.35
CA ASN A 59 1.34 7.92 -10.65
C ASN A 59 1.09 9.21 -11.45
N ALA A 60 1.59 9.27 -12.69
CA ALA A 60 1.42 10.42 -13.56
C ALA A 60 -0.08 10.74 -13.76
N GLY A 61 -0.43 12.02 -13.59
CA GLY A 61 -1.79 12.51 -13.75
C GLY A 61 -2.65 12.53 -12.47
N PHE A 62 -2.15 12.02 -11.32
CA PHE A 62 -2.90 12.17 -10.05
C PHE A 62 -2.01 12.34 -8.81
N ARG A 63 -0.68 12.29 -8.91
CA ARG A 63 0.23 12.38 -7.76
C ARG A 63 0.07 13.67 -6.95
N ASP A 64 -0.25 14.77 -7.61
CA ASP A 64 -0.47 16.10 -7.05
C ASP A 64 -1.77 16.20 -6.24
N ARG A 65 -2.63 15.19 -6.34
CA ARG A 65 -3.92 15.12 -5.65
C ARG A 65 -4.00 14.04 -4.59
N VAL A 66 -2.87 13.42 -4.23
CA VAL A 66 -2.81 12.38 -3.19
C VAL A 66 -2.73 13.06 -1.82
N PRO A 67 -3.77 12.97 -0.97
CA PRO A 67 -3.78 13.66 0.32
C PRO A 67 -3.08 12.90 1.44
N ALA A 68 -2.93 11.57 1.30
CA ALA A 68 -2.18 10.73 2.22
C ALA A 68 -1.57 9.53 1.49
N LEU A 69 -0.41 9.09 1.95
CA LEU A 69 0.35 8.00 1.37
C LEU A 69 0.83 7.05 2.46
N PHE A 70 0.64 5.76 2.26
CA PHE A 70 1.37 4.73 3.00
C PHE A 70 2.47 4.14 2.14
N ILE A 71 3.65 3.94 2.73
CA ILE A 71 4.70 3.07 2.19
C ILE A 71 4.71 1.83 3.07
N ILE A 72 4.40 0.68 2.49
CA ILE A 72 4.42 -0.60 3.21
C ILE A 72 5.78 -1.23 3.01
N THR A 73 6.39 -1.62 4.12
CA THR A 73 7.71 -2.26 4.14
C THR A 73 7.68 -3.53 4.99
N GLU A 74 8.70 -4.36 4.76
CA GLU A 74 8.98 -5.55 5.58
C GLU A 74 10.42 -5.57 6.04
N ARG A 75 10.67 -5.97 7.27
CA ARG A 75 12.02 -6.11 7.81
C ARG A 75 12.67 -7.38 7.29
N ARG A 76 13.72 -7.21 6.48
CA ARG A 76 14.48 -8.32 5.87
C ARG A 76 15.03 -9.30 6.91
N SER A 77 15.53 -8.79 8.03
CA SER A 77 16.12 -9.61 9.11
C SER A 77 15.09 -10.49 9.87
N ALA A 78 13.81 -10.36 9.59
CA ALA A 78 12.79 -11.23 10.17
C ALA A 78 12.73 -12.60 9.49
N PHE A 79 13.36 -12.78 8.33
CA PHE A 79 13.29 -13.99 7.50
C PHE A 79 14.66 -14.64 7.38
N VAL A 80 14.70 -15.97 7.44
CA VAL A 80 15.96 -16.73 7.53
C VAL A 80 16.01 -17.81 6.46
N GLY A 81 17.13 -17.80 5.73
CA GLY A 81 17.45 -18.86 4.76
C GLY A 81 16.68 -18.78 3.43
N ALA A 82 17.11 -19.62 2.50
CA ALA A 82 16.60 -19.63 1.13
C ALA A 82 15.11 -20.04 1.03
N GLY A 83 14.61 -20.81 1.99
CA GLY A 83 13.21 -21.23 2.04
C GLY A 83 12.25 -20.08 2.26
N GLU A 84 12.68 -19.04 2.96
CA GLU A 84 11.87 -17.86 3.26
C GLU A 84 12.13 -16.66 2.33
N ARG A 85 12.92 -16.82 1.26
CA ARG A 85 13.34 -15.72 0.37
C ARG A 85 12.19 -14.86 -0.20
N ASN A 86 10.99 -15.43 -0.32
CA ASN A 86 9.83 -14.73 -0.84
C ASN A 86 8.81 -14.38 0.25
N GLN A 87 9.03 -14.79 1.50
CA GLN A 87 8.03 -14.69 2.56
C GLN A 87 7.70 -13.24 2.92
N LEU A 88 8.70 -12.36 2.86
CA LEU A 88 8.48 -10.94 3.11
C LEU A 88 7.47 -10.31 2.13
N TRP A 89 7.46 -10.77 0.87
CA TRP A 89 6.50 -10.29 -0.14
C TRP A 89 5.10 -10.82 0.11
N VAL A 90 4.99 -12.05 0.62
CA VAL A 90 3.72 -12.66 0.99
C VAL A 90 3.12 -11.93 2.18
N ASP A 91 3.86 -11.80 3.29
CA ASP A 91 3.37 -11.16 4.52
C ASP A 91 3.04 -9.68 4.29
N GLY A 92 3.93 -8.95 3.60
CA GLY A 92 3.70 -7.55 3.26
C GLY A 92 2.51 -7.33 2.34
N GLY A 93 2.29 -8.24 1.38
CA GLY A 93 1.12 -8.23 0.51
C GLY A 93 -0.19 -8.50 1.26
N LEU A 94 -0.20 -9.46 2.18
CA LEU A 94 -1.34 -9.76 3.06
C LEU A 94 -1.70 -8.53 3.91
N PHE A 95 -0.69 -7.92 4.56
CA PHE A 95 -0.89 -6.72 5.36
C PHE A 95 -1.42 -5.55 4.52
N ALA A 96 -0.80 -5.28 3.37
CA ALA A 96 -1.21 -4.20 2.48
C ALA A 96 -2.65 -4.36 2.01
N MET A 97 -3.07 -5.59 1.66
CA MET A 97 -4.45 -5.86 1.24
C MET A 97 -5.43 -5.73 2.40
N THR A 98 -5.08 -6.20 3.59
CA THR A 98 -5.90 -6.01 4.79
C THR A 98 -6.09 -4.52 5.08
N LEU A 99 -5.00 -3.72 5.03
CA LEU A 99 -5.07 -2.27 5.24
C LEU A 99 -6.03 -1.59 4.26
N VAL A 100 -5.96 -1.95 2.98
CA VAL A 100 -6.85 -1.38 1.94
C VAL A 100 -8.32 -1.75 2.18
N TRP A 101 -8.62 -2.95 2.67
CA TRP A 101 -9.98 -3.33 3.03
C TRP A 101 -10.47 -2.57 4.27
N VAL A 102 -9.62 -2.39 5.27
CA VAL A 102 -9.95 -1.61 6.47
C VAL A 102 -10.20 -0.15 6.12
N LEU A 103 -9.33 0.47 5.32
CA LEU A 103 -9.53 1.84 4.82
C LEU A 103 -10.89 1.99 4.14
N HIS A 104 -11.23 1.04 3.26
CA HIS A 104 -12.54 1.02 2.61
C HIS A 104 -13.70 0.89 3.59
N GLY A 105 -13.57 0.04 4.60
CA GLY A 105 -14.57 -0.12 5.67
C GLY A 105 -14.75 1.15 6.53
N LEU A 106 -13.70 1.97 6.65
CA LEU A 106 -13.72 3.26 7.33
C LEU A 106 -14.17 4.43 6.42
N GLY A 107 -14.62 4.14 5.19
CA GLY A 107 -15.10 5.15 4.26
C GLY A 107 -14.00 5.95 3.54
N LEU A 108 -12.78 5.41 3.50
CA LEU A 108 -11.65 5.96 2.75
C LEU A 108 -11.44 5.18 1.46
N ASP A 109 -11.10 5.91 0.41
CA ASP A 109 -10.74 5.35 -0.87
C ASP A 109 -9.22 5.21 -1.00
N SER A 110 -8.78 4.26 -1.83
CA SER A 110 -7.36 4.00 -1.98
C SER A 110 -6.97 3.48 -3.36
N CYS A 111 -5.69 3.60 -3.68
CA CYS A 111 -5.08 3.01 -4.86
C CYS A 111 -3.72 2.42 -4.51
N PHE A 112 -3.51 1.14 -4.86
CA PHE A 112 -2.18 0.55 -4.86
C PHE A 112 -1.29 1.19 -5.92
N LEU A 113 -0.07 1.53 -5.54
CA LEU A 113 1.00 2.01 -6.38
C LEU A 113 2.14 1.00 -6.29
N ASN A 114 2.25 0.18 -7.33
CA ASN A 114 3.26 -0.88 -7.37
C ASN A 114 4.68 -0.33 -7.17
N TRP A 115 5.51 -1.07 -6.44
CA TRP A 115 6.92 -0.75 -6.29
C TRP A 115 7.77 -1.75 -7.06
N SER A 116 8.08 -1.42 -8.30
CA SER A 116 8.91 -2.22 -9.20
C SER A 116 10.10 -1.38 -9.66
N GLN A 117 10.97 -1.05 -8.69
CA GLN A 117 12.09 -0.14 -8.90
C GLN A 117 13.44 -0.85 -8.75
N ARG A 118 14.49 -0.25 -9.33
CA ARG A 118 15.87 -0.68 -9.11
C ARG A 118 16.27 -0.44 -7.65
N ASN A 119 17.22 -1.22 -7.15
CA ASN A 119 17.71 -1.09 -5.77
C ASN A 119 18.18 0.34 -5.46
N SER A 120 18.88 1.01 -6.39
CA SER A 120 19.33 2.40 -6.19
C SER A 120 18.18 3.39 -5.96
N VAL A 121 17.03 3.19 -6.61
CA VAL A 121 15.84 4.01 -6.39
C VAL A 121 15.17 3.67 -5.06
N SER A 122 15.19 2.40 -4.68
CA SER A 122 14.70 1.96 -3.37
C SER A 122 15.57 2.53 -2.23
N ASP A 123 16.89 2.57 -2.41
CA ASP A 123 17.82 3.18 -1.45
C ASP A 123 17.58 4.69 -1.34
N GLU A 124 17.34 5.36 -2.46
CA GLU A 124 17.00 6.78 -2.46
C GLU A 124 15.68 7.07 -1.73
N LEU A 125 14.64 6.24 -1.94
CA LEU A 125 13.39 6.38 -1.21
C LEU A 125 13.59 6.17 0.30
N ARG A 126 14.34 5.13 0.70
CA ARG A 126 14.65 4.91 2.12
C ARG A 126 15.34 6.11 2.74
N ARG A 127 16.33 6.65 2.04
CA ARG A 127 17.08 7.83 2.51
C ARG A 127 16.17 9.06 2.63
N ARG A 128 15.32 9.34 1.62
CA ARG A 128 14.40 10.48 1.64
C ARG A 128 13.36 10.41 2.75
N MET A 129 12.90 9.19 3.06
CA MET A 129 11.79 8.96 3.99
C MET A 129 12.26 8.50 5.38
N GLY A 130 13.57 8.39 5.63
CA GLY A 130 14.09 7.90 6.89
C GLY A 130 13.76 6.43 7.17
N ILE A 131 13.54 5.63 6.12
CA ILE A 131 13.23 4.20 6.23
C ILE A 131 14.55 3.43 6.41
N SER A 132 14.54 2.45 7.30
CA SER A 132 15.72 1.63 7.59
C SER A 132 16.21 0.89 6.34
N ALA A 133 17.54 0.78 6.17
CA ALA A 133 18.15 -0.05 5.12
C ALA A 133 17.80 -1.54 5.23
N ASN A 134 17.35 -1.99 6.41
CA ASN A 134 16.86 -3.36 6.66
C ASN A 134 15.39 -3.57 6.28
N GLU A 135 14.74 -2.59 5.69
CA GLU A 135 13.34 -2.69 5.24
C GLU A 135 13.27 -2.72 3.73
N ASP A 136 12.60 -3.74 3.18
CA ASP A 136 12.26 -3.79 1.77
C ASP A 136 10.89 -3.16 1.52
N ILE A 137 10.81 -2.33 0.48
CA ILE A 137 9.58 -1.64 0.11
C ILE A 137 8.70 -2.61 -0.67
N ILE A 138 7.53 -2.89 -0.15
CA ILE A 138 6.57 -3.83 -0.75
C ILE A 138 5.70 -3.11 -1.77
N VAL A 139 5.04 -2.04 -1.35
CA VAL A 139 4.08 -1.30 -2.17
C VAL A 139 3.78 0.06 -1.53
N MET A 140 3.34 1.03 -2.31
CA MET A 140 2.73 2.25 -1.79
C MET A 140 1.20 2.20 -1.92
N ILE A 141 0.50 2.93 -1.06
CA ILE A 141 -0.97 3.04 -1.09
C ILE A 141 -1.32 4.52 -0.98
N ALA A 142 -1.83 5.10 -2.07
CA ALA A 142 -2.45 6.41 -2.04
C ALA A 142 -3.83 6.30 -1.38
N VAL A 143 -4.16 7.23 -0.48
CA VAL A 143 -5.40 7.22 0.30
C VAL A 143 -6.03 8.61 0.30
N GLY A 144 -7.35 8.66 0.20
CA GLY A 144 -8.12 9.91 0.23
C GLY A 144 -9.61 9.65 0.14
N HIS A 145 -10.36 10.71 -0.11
CA HIS A 145 -11.76 10.60 -0.48
C HIS A 145 -11.89 10.78 -2.00
N ALA A 146 -12.67 9.95 -2.66
CA ALA A 146 -12.94 10.12 -4.08
C ALA A 146 -13.74 11.39 -4.35
N VAL A 147 -13.49 12.07 -5.48
CA VAL A 147 -14.38 13.14 -5.94
C VAL A 147 -15.79 12.61 -6.19
N PRO A 148 -16.85 13.38 -5.92
CA PRO A 148 -18.22 12.97 -6.24
C PRO A 148 -18.36 12.61 -7.73
N GLY A 149 -18.96 11.45 -8.02
CA GLY A 149 -19.16 11.01 -9.40
C GLY A 149 -17.89 10.52 -10.12
N TYR A 150 -16.79 10.29 -9.41
CA TYR A 150 -15.56 9.77 -10.00
C TYR A 150 -15.80 8.50 -10.84
N ARG A 151 -14.97 8.32 -11.86
CA ARG A 151 -15.03 7.15 -12.74
C ARG A 151 -13.84 6.23 -12.46
N VAL A 152 -14.12 4.94 -12.41
CA VAL A 152 -13.08 3.90 -12.33
C VAL A 152 -13.10 3.03 -13.57
N ALA A 153 -11.94 2.56 -13.98
CA ALA A 153 -11.85 1.56 -15.03
C ALA A 153 -12.65 0.31 -14.61
N ARG A 154 -13.53 -0.15 -15.48
CA ARG A 154 -14.28 -1.38 -15.27
C ARG A 154 -13.37 -2.56 -15.64
N SER A 155 -12.89 -3.26 -14.62
CA SER A 155 -12.27 -4.58 -14.82
C SER A 155 -13.29 -5.65 -14.45
N LEU A 156 -13.61 -6.51 -15.40
CA LEU A 156 -14.43 -7.69 -15.11
C LEU A 156 -13.56 -8.69 -14.33
N PRO A 157 -14.13 -9.36 -13.32
CA PRO A 157 -13.44 -10.48 -12.70
C PRO A 157 -13.24 -11.60 -13.74
N ARG A 158 -12.19 -12.38 -13.54
CA ARG A 158 -12.00 -13.60 -14.34
C ARG A 158 -13.15 -14.58 -14.06
N PRO A 159 -13.51 -15.43 -15.03
CA PRO A 159 -14.42 -16.55 -14.80
C PRO A 159 -13.96 -17.40 -13.62
N LEU A 160 -14.91 -17.99 -12.89
CA LEU A 160 -14.60 -18.77 -11.69
C LEU A 160 -13.72 -19.99 -12.01
N GLU A 161 -13.98 -20.64 -13.13
CA GLU A 161 -13.24 -21.80 -13.66
C GLU A 161 -11.76 -21.51 -13.94
N ASP A 162 -11.43 -20.24 -14.19
CA ASP A 162 -10.03 -19.81 -14.36
C ASP A 162 -9.28 -19.62 -13.04
N ILE A 163 -9.99 -19.60 -11.92
CA ILE A 163 -9.46 -19.27 -10.59
C ILE A 163 -9.54 -20.47 -9.66
N LEU A 164 -10.62 -21.26 -9.75
CA LEU A 164 -10.91 -22.39 -8.88
C LEU A 164 -10.61 -23.69 -9.62
N GLN A 165 -9.78 -24.53 -9.01
CA GLN A 165 -9.67 -25.95 -9.37
C GLN A 165 -10.12 -26.79 -8.18
N VAL A 166 -11.01 -27.74 -8.42
CA VAL A 166 -11.44 -28.73 -7.44
C VAL A 166 -10.71 -30.03 -7.72
N HIS A 167 -10.08 -30.60 -6.72
CA HIS A 167 -9.43 -31.91 -6.78
C HIS A 167 -10.23 -32.88 -5.93
N ASP A 168 -10.67 -34.00 -6.55
CA ASP A 168 -11.39 -35.09 -5.90
C ASP A 168 -10.42 -36.13 -5.30
#